data_b0c6bd594c93c2400c923100fcdaadfd
#
_entry.id   b0c6bd594c93c2400c923100fcdaadfd
#
_cell.length_a   1.000
_cell.length_b   1.000
_cell.length_c   1.000
_cell.angle_alpha   90.00
_cell.angle_beta   90.00
_cell.angle_gamma   90.00
#
_symmetry.space_group_name_H-M   'P 1'
#
loop_
_entity.id
_entity.type
_entity.pdbx_description
1 polymer ?
#
loop_
_entity_poly.entity_id
_entity_poly.type
_entity_poly.pdbx_seq_one_letter_code
_entity_poly.pdbx_strand_id
1 'polypeptide(L)'
;MTLKYYQDNAQTFFDGTVNVDMSSLYETFTRHLAPGARVLDAGCGSGRDAKAFSEMGYQVEAFDASSAMVELAREYTGLPVQLMTFADVDWKEEFDGIWCCASLLHVPAVELPGVMRRLADALKPGGVWYVSFKYGKGEREVDGRRFTDMDETSLEKLFGEIDEIEIIKQWVTKDRRPDKAEVWLSGMLLKI
;
A
#
# COMPACT_ATOMS: atom_id res chain seq x y z
N MET A 1 6.56 -16.83 6.05
CA MET A 1 5.63 -16.76 7.20
C MET A 1 4.42 -15.91 6.85
N THR A 2 4.54 -14.61 6.64
CA THR A 2 3.44 -13.71 6.27
C THR A 2 2.70 -14.13 5.00
N LEU A 3 3.42 -14.46 3.93
CA LEU A 3 2.82 -14.95 2.67
C LEU A 3 1.96 -16.20 2.88
N LYS A 4 2.45 -17.16 3.70
CA LYS A 4 1.68 -18.37 4.02
C LYS A 4 0.37 -18.04 4.75
N TYR A 5 0.38 -17.07 5.65
CA TYR A 5 -0.85 -16.64 6.32
C TYR A 5 -1.91 -16.16 5.31
N TYR A 6 -1.52 -15.27 4.39
CA TYR A 6 -2.46 -14.76 3.37
C TYR A 6 -2.90 -15.84 2.38
N GLN A 7 -2.01 -16.80 2.08
CA GLN A 7 -2.37 -17.96 1.25
C GLN A 7 -3.42 -18.85 1.92
N ASP A 8 -3.24 -19.12 3.22
CA ASP A 8 -4.10 -20.04 3.96
C ASP A 8 -5.42 -19.38 4.42
N ASN A 9 -5.46 -18.05 4.55
CA ASN A 9 -6.60 -17.30 5.10
C ASN A 9 -7.20 -16.29 4.11
N ALA A 10 -6.94 -16.45 2.82
CA ALA A 10 -7.29 -15.46 1.80
C ALA A 10 -8.78 -15.08 1.82
N GLN A 11 -9.68 -16.06 1.87
CA GLN A 11 -11.12 -15.79 1.88
C GLN A 11 -11.55 -15.01 3.13
N THR A 12 -11.10 -15.43 4.30
CA THR A 12 -11.43 -14.74 5.57
C THR A 12 -10.90 -13.31 5.56
N PHE A 13 -9.70 -13.09 5.04
CA PHE A 13 -9.12 -11.75 4.92
C PHE A 13 -9.90 -10.90 3.91
N PHE A 14 -10.24 -11.46 2.77
CA PHE A 14 -11.05 -10.80 1.74
C PHE A 14 -12.38 -10.33 2.32
N ASP A 15 -13.15 -11.24 2.94
CA ASP A 15 -14.46 -10.93 3.52
C ASP A 15 -14.39 -9.85 4.59
N GLY A 16 -13.30 -9.85 5.38
CA GLY A 16 -13.07 -8.88 6.45
C GLY A 16 -12.56 -7.51 6.00
N THR A 17 -12.17 -7.36 4.73
CA THR A 17 -11.54 -6.10 4.24
C THR A 17 -12.23 -5.47 3.05
N VAL A 18 -12.88 -6.26 2.20
CA VAL A 18 -13.42 -5.81 0.90
C VAL A 18 -14.47 -4.69 1.02
N ASN A 19 -15.24 -4.68 2.10
CA ASN A 19 -16.32 -3.70 2.33
C ASN A 19 -15.95 -2.57 3.32
N VAL A 20 -14.68 -2.46 3.72
CA VAL A 20 -14.25 -1.39 4.63
C VAL A 20 -14.24 -0.05 3.89
N ASP A 21 -14.95 0.95 4.44
CA ASP A 21 -14.99 2.28 3.86
C ASP A 21 -13.66 3.02 4.02
N MET A 22 -13.02 3.32 2.88
CA MET A 22 -11.76 4.05 2.79
C MET A 22 -11.91 5.41 2.09
N SER A 23 -13.13 5.85 1.81
CA SER A 23 -13.45 7.02 0.98
C SER A 23 -12.66 8.28 1.37
N SER A 24 -12.56 8.59 2.66
CA SER A 24 -11.83 9.79 3.11
C SER A 24 -10.31 9.72 2.88
N LEU A 25 -9.73 8.52 2.81
CA LEU A 25 -8.33 8.33 2.44
C LEU A 25 -8.16 8.44 0.91
N TYR A 26 -9.11 7.89 0.15
CA TYR A 26 -9.11 8.07 -1.31
C TYR A 26 -9.19 9.55 -1.69
N GLU A 27 -10.09 10.32 -1.08
CA GLU A 27 -10.19 11.77 -1.30
C GLU A 27 -8.88 12.50 -1.01
N THR A 28 -8.19 12.10 0.07
CA THR A 28 -6.90 12.69 0.42
C THR A 28 -5.82 12.40 -0.63
N PHE A 29 -5.80 11.21 -1.19
CA PHE A 29 -4.85 10.80 -2.23
C PHE A 29 -5.20 11.37 -3.60
N THR A 30 -6.45 11.20 -4.04
CA THR A 30 -6.88 11.51 -5.41
C THR A 30 -6.93 13.01 -5.71
N ARG A 31 -7.01 13.88 -4.69
CA ARG A 31 -6.91 15.35 -4.88
C ARG A 31 -5.60 15.80 -5.53
N HIS A 32 -4.57 14.96 -5.48
CA HIS A 32 -3.27 15.22 -6.07
C HIS A 32 -3.11 14.61 -7.47
N LEU A 33 -4.11 13.89 -7.97
CA LEU A 33 -4.08 13.18 -9.24
C LEU A 33 -4.93 13.88 -10.29
N ALA A 34 -4.44 13.94 -11.51
CA ALA A 34 -5.25 14.35 -12.66
C ALA A 34 -6.29 13.28 -13.01
N PRO A 35 -7.43 13.64 -13.61
CA PRO A 35 -8.38 12.66 -14.13
C PRO A 35 -7.70 11.68 -15.11
N GLY A 36 -7.96 10.38 -14.94
CA GLY A 36 -7.38 9.33 -15.78
C GLY A 36 -5.91 9.02 -15.49
N ALA A 37 -5.34 9.55 -14.40
CA ALA A 37 -3.97 9.25 -13.98
C ALA A 37 -3.73 7.74 -13.80
N ARG A 38 -2.49 7.31 -13.99
CA ARG A 38 -2.06 5.92 -13.79
C ARG A 38 -1.69 5.68 -12.34
N VAL A 39 -2.37 4.75 -11.68
CA VAL A 39 -2.23 4.44 -10.26
C VAL A 39 -1.78 2.99 -10.07
N LEU A 40 -0.81 2.78 -9.20
CA LEU A 40 -0.36 1.46 -8.74
C LEU A 40 -0.94 1.17 -7.35
N ASP A 41 -1.72 0.10 -7.22
CA ASP A 41 -2.11 -0.47 -5.91
C ASP A 41 -1.13 -1.60 -5.55
N ALA A 42 -0.14 -1.27 -4.71
CA ALA A 42 0.99 -2.11 -4.40
C ALA A 42 0.77 -2.94 -3.12
N GLY A 43 0.56 -4.24 -3.30
CA GLY A 43 0.11 -5.15 -2.25
C GLY A 43 -1.40 -4.99 -2.02
N CYS A 44 -2.19 -5.18 -3.08
CA CYS A 44 -3.61 -4.80 -3.16
C CYS A 44 -4.54 -5.67 -2.30
N GLY A 45 -4.09 -6.80 -1.79
CA GLY A 45 -4.90 -7.70 -0.96
C GLY A 45 -6.21 -8.09 -1.64
N SER A 46 -7.35 -7.71 -1.06
CA SER A 46 -8.68 -8.00 -1.62
C SER A 46 -9.01 -7.29 -2.94
N GLY A 47 -8.17 -6.35 -3.38
CA GLY A 47 -8.46 -5.52 -4.55
C GLY A 47 -9.46 -4.39 -4.30
N ARG A 48 -9.86 -4.16 -3.04
CA ARG A 48 -10.81 -3.11 -2.64
C ARG A 48 -10.43 -1.75 -3.20
N ASP A 49 -9.16 -1.35 -2.98
CA ASP A 49 -8.66 -0.03 -3.33
C ASP A 49 -8.46 0.08 -4.86
N ALA A 50 -7.91 -0.97 -5.49
CA ALA A 50 -7.77 -1.05 -6.94
C ALA A 50 -9.12 -0.89 -7.67
N LYS A 51 -10.17 -1.56 -7.18
CA LYS A 51 -11.52 -1.42 -7.74
C LYS A 51 -12.05 -0.01 -7.59
N ALA A 52 -11.93 0.57 -6.39
CA ALA A 52 -12.39 1.93 -6.12
C ALA A 52 -11.71 2.96 -7.04
N PHE A 53 -10.40 2.89 -7.21
CA PHE A 53 -9.68 3.78 -8.14
C PHE A 53 -10.09 3.57 -9.60
N SER A 54 -10.30 2.32 -10.03
CA SER A 54 -10.79 2.02 -11.38
C SER A 54 -12.19 2.60 -11.61
N GLU A 55 -13.10 2.47 -10.65
CA GLU A 55 -14.46 3.06 -10.72
C GLU A 55 -14.45 4.59 -10.69
N MET A 56 -13.42 5.22 -10.11
CA MET A 56 -13.18 6.66 -10.19
C MET A 56 -12.60 7.12 -11.54
N GLY A 57 -12.28 6.19 -12.45
CA GLY A 57 -11.78 6.47 -13.80
C GLY A 57 -10.25 6.54 -13.92
N TYR A 58 -9.50 6.06 -12.92
CA TYR A 58 -8.04 5.94 -13.00
C TYR A 58 -7.62 4.71 -13.79
N GLN A 59 -6.43 4.74 -14.39
CA GLN A 59 -5.81 3.58 -15.00
C GLN A 59 -5.05 2.81 -13.91
N VAL A 60 -5.60 1.69 -13.46
CA VAL A 60 -5.09 0.97 -12.30
C VAL A 60 -4.27 -0.24 -12.70
N GLU A 61 -3.06 -0.31 -12.17
CA GLU A 61 -2.30 -1.55 -12.04
C GLU A 61 -2.29 -2.00 -10.58
N ALA A 62 -2.29 -3.31 -10.35
CA ALA A 62 -2.30 -3.85 -9.01
C ALA A 62 -1.50 -5.14 -8.95
N PHE A 63 -0.85 -5.39 -7.80
CA PHE A 63 -0.19 -6.65 -7.54
C PHE A 63 -0.34 -7.09 -6.07
N ASP A 64 -0.21 -8.39 -5.84
CA ASP A 64 -0.04 -8.97 -4.51
C ASP A 64 0.90 -10.17 -4.58
N ALA A 65 1.55 -10.48 -3.47
CA ALA A 65 2.48 -11.61 -3.38
C ALA A 65 1.78 -12.96 -3.15
N SER A 66 0.52 -12.96 -2.69
CA SER A 66 -0.27 -14.16 -2.44
C SER A 66 -1.09 -14.54 -3.68
N SER A 67 -0.84 -15.72 -4.26
CA SER A 67 -1.63 -16.19 -5.40
C SER A 67 -3.11 -16.31 -5.08
N ALA A 68 -3.48 -16.73 -3.86
CA ALA A 68 -4.87 -16.81 -3.45
C ALA A 68 -5.53 -15.43 -3.35
N MET A 69 -4.81 -14.40 -2.86
CA MET A 69 -5.32 -13.02 -2.88
C MET A 69 -5.45 -12.48 -4.30
N VAL A 70 -4.48 -12.75 -5.18
CA VAL A 70 -4.51 -12.36 -6.59
C VAL A 70 -5.73 -12.92 -7.31
N GLU A 71 -6.07 -14.20 -7.09
CA GLU A 71 -7.26 -14.84 -7.67
C GLU A 71 -8.55 -14.14 -7.22
N LEU A 72 -8.72 -13.93 -5.91
CA LEU A 72 -9.87 -13.22 -5.35
C LEU A 72 -9.97 -11.77 -5.84
N ALA A 73 -8.83 -11.07 -5.87
CA ALA A 73 -8.79 -9.69 -6.34
C ALA A 73 -9.15 -9.58 -7.83
N ARG A 74 -8.67 -10.50 -8.69
CA ARG A 74 -9.06 -10.55 -10.12
C ARG A 74 -10.55 -10.77 -10.31
N GLU A 75 -11.12 -11.73 -9.56
CA GLU A 75 -12.55 -12.01 -9.63
C GLU A 75 -13.38 -10.79 -9.20
N TYR A 76 -12.98 -10.15 -8.11
CA TYR A 76 -13.69 -9.01 -7.55
C TYR A 76 -13.59 -7.73 -8.38
N THR A 77 -12.40 -7.45 -8.91
CA THR A 77 -12.12 -6.18 -9.61
C THR A 77 -12.36 -6.23 -11.11
N GLY A 78 -12.19 -7.40 -11.72
CA GLY A 78 -12.09 -7.55 -13.18
C GLY A 78 -10.76 -7.04 -13.77
N LEU A 79 -9.80 -6.61 -12.93
CA LEU A 79 -8.49 -6.10 -13.36
C LEU A 79 -7.47 -7.24 -13.48
N PRO A 80 -6.43 -7.09 -14.32
CA PRO A 80 -5.35 -8.06 -14.46
C PRO A 80 -4.32 -7.94 -13.32
N VAL A 81 -4.75 -8.21 -12.07
CA VAL A 81 -3.87 -8.16 -10.90
C VAL A 81 -2.68 -9.11 -11.07
N GLN A 82 -1.47 -8.63 -10.82
CA GLN A 82 -0.24 -9.37 -11.03
C GLN A 82 0.18 -10.15 -9.76
N LEU A 83 0.73 -11.35 -9.94
CA LEU A 83 1.39 -12.09 -8.87
C LEU A 83 2.85 -11.63 -8.82
N MET A 84 3.16 -10.72 -7.91
CA MET A 84 4.48 -10.10 -7.74
C MET A 84 4.74 -9.79 -6.28
N THR A 85 6.00 -9.68 -5.92
CA THR A 85 6.45 -9.11 -4.64
C THR A 85 6.97 -7.69 -4.85
N PHE A 86 7.17 -6.94 -3.77
CA PHE A 86 7.81 -5.62 -3.84
C PHE A 86 9.24 -5.67 -4.40
N ALA A 87 9.94 -6.80 -4.26
CA ALA A 87 11.29 -6.98 -4.79
C ALA A 87 11.32 -7.09 -6.33
N ASP A 88 10.19 -7.46 -6.94
CA ASP A 88 10.05 -7.62 -8.40
C ASP A 88 9.70 -6.29 -9.11
N VAL A 89 9.44 -5.21 -8.36
CA VAL A 89 9.13 -3.90 -8.94
C VAL A 89 10.32 -3.36 -9.70
N ASP A 90 10.14 -3.14 -11.01
CA ASP A 90 11.18 -2.65 -11.93
C ASP A 90 10.70 -1.52 -12.86
N TRP A 91 9.45 -1.04 -12.69
CA TRP A 91 8.91 0.11 -13.41
C TRP A 91 9.74 1.37 -13.17
N LYS A 92 9.77 2.25 -14.17
CA LYS A 92 10.50 3.53 -14.13
C LYS A 92 9.60 4.66 -14.59
N GLU A 93 9.26 5.57 -13.68
CA GLU A 93 8.46 6.76 -13.95
C GLU A 93 7.16 6.48 -14.73
N GLU A 94 6.45 5.42 -14.32
CA GLU A 94 5.23 5.00 -15.00
C GLU A 94 3.96 5.46 -14.30
N PHE A 95 3.99 5.67 -13.00
CA PHE A 95 2.80 5.95 -12.21
C PHE A 95 2.73 7.41 -11.76
N ASP A 96 1.54 7.99 -11.87
CA ASP A 96 1.22 9.32 -11.32
C ASP A 96 0.89 9.22 -9.83
N GLY A 97 0.44 8.04 -9.38
CA GLY A 97 0.19 7.73 -7.99
C GLY A 97 0.54 6.31 -7.60
N ILE A 98 1.09 6.12 -6.40
CA ILE A 98 1.33 4.79 -5.80
C ILE A 98 0.56 4.72 -4.48
N TRP A 99 -0.17 3.62 -4.29
CA TRP A 99 -0.96 3.34 -3.11
C TRP A 99 -0.44 2.10 -2.40
N CYS A 100 0.07 2.26 -1.18
CA CYS A 100 0.57 1.18 -0.32
C CYS A 100 -0.21 1.17 1.00
N CYS A 101 -1.47 0.77 0.94
CA CYS A 101 -2.34 0.72 2.12
C CYS A 101 -2.14 -0.58 2.89
N ALA A 102 -1.57 -0.51 4.08
CA ALA A 102 -1.36 -1.66 4.95
C ALA A 102 -0.60 -2.84 4.29
N SER A 103 0.31 -2.55 3.37
CA SER A 103 1.05 -3.56 2.59
C SER A 103 2.54 -3.59 2.91
N LEU A 104 3.24 -2.45 2.87
CA LEU A 104 4.67 -2.32 3.14
C LEU A 104 5.07 -2.75 4.56
N LEU A 105 4.15 -2.71 5.50
CA LEU A 105 4.37 -3.14 6.88
C LEU A 105 4.73 -4.64 7.02
N HIS A 106 4.56 -5.42 5.95
CA HIS A 106 4.95 -6.84 5.92
C HIS A 106 6.35 -7.07 5.35
N VAL A 107 6.98 -6.02 4.82
CA VAL A 107 8.38 -6.06 4.36
C VAL A 107 9.31 -6.00 5.57
N PRO A 108 10.32 -6.87 5.66
CA PRO A 108 11.35 -6.77 6.71
C PRO A 108 11.99 -5.38 6.74
N ALA A 109 12.25 -4.83 7.93
CA ALA A 109 12.80 -3.49 8.08
C ALA A 109 14.13 -3.31 7.32
N VAL A 110 14.96 -4.36 7.26
CA VAL A 110 16.23 -4.36 6.53
C VAL A 110 16.05 -4.27 5.00
N GLU A 111 14.92 -4.70 4.47
CA GLU A 111 14.61 -4.70 3.03
C GLU A 111 13.85 -3.43 2.60
N LEU A 112 13.18 -2.74 3.55
CA LEU A 112 12.36 -1.56 3.26
C LEU A 112 13.11 -0.49 2.45
N PRO A 113 14.34 -0.07 2.78
CA PRO A 113 15.04 0.96 2.00
C PRO A 113 15.17 0.60 0.52
N GLY A 114 15.47 -0.66 0.21
CA GLY A 114 15.55 -1.15 -1.17
C GLY A 114 14.22 -1.16 -1.89
N VAL A 115 13.16 -1.58 -1.21
CA VAL A 115 11.79 -1.57 -1.74
C VAL A 115 11.31 -0.14 -2.00
N MET A 116 11.57 0.78 -1.04
CA MET A 116 11.17 2.18 -1.18
C MET A 116 11.83 2.85 -2.38
N ARG A 117 13.13 2.57 -2.64
CA ARG A 117 13.82 3.08 -3.84
C ARG A 117 13.18 2.58 -5.14
N ARG A 118 12.81 1.29 -5.21
CA ARG A 118 12.12 0.72 -6.38
C ARG A 118 10.77 1.39 -6.65
N LEU A 119 10.00 1.65 -5.60
CA LEU A 119 8.71 2.35 -5.72
C LEU A 119 8.90 3.83 -6.06
N ALA A 120 9.91 4.51 -5.50
CA ALA A 120 10.27 5.86 -5.89
C ALA A 120 10.67 5.96 -7.37
N ASP A 121 11.46 4.97 -7.87
CA ASP A 121 11.80 4.88 -9.29
C ASP A 121 10.57 4.68 -10.20
N ALA A 122 9.59 3.92 -9.72
CA ALA A 122 8.35 3.67 -10.47
C ALA A 122 7.42 4.88 -10.53
N LEU A 123 7.53 5.81 -9.58
CA LEU A 123 6.75 7.04 -9.49
C LEU A 123 7.32 8.10 -10.44
N LYS A 124 6.46 8.81 -11.17
CA LYS A 124 6.84 9.95 -12.01
C LYS A 124 7.26 11.16 -11.16
N PRO A 125 8.13 12.05 -11.67
CA PRO A 125 8.29 13.37 -11.06
C PRO A 125 6.96 14.09 -10.91
N GLY A 126 6.70 14.69 -9.75
CA GLY A 126 5.41 15.27 -9.39
C GLY A 126 4.33 14.25 -8.98
N GLY A 127 4.63 12.97 -9.05
CA GLY A 127 3.72 11.91 -8.61
C GLY A 127 3.59 11.83 -7.09
N VAL A 128 2.48 11.29 -6.63
CA VAL A 128 2.18 11.16 -5.19
C VAL A 128 2.16 9.70 -4.74
N TRP A 129 2.52 9.49 -3.49
CA TRP A 129 2.59 8.15 -2.93
C TRP A 129 1.97 8.11 -1.53
N TYR A 130 1.00 7.25 -1.33
CA TYR A 130 0.39 6.97 -0.03
C TYR A 130 0.99 5.72 0.59
N VAL A 131 1.33 5.82 1.87
CA VAL A 131 1.77 4.67 2.68
C VAL A 131 1.01 4.59 3.99
N SER A 132 0.81 3.39 4.52
CA SER A 132 0.34 3.22 5.89
C SER A 132 1.01 2.05 6.60
N PHE A 133 1.33 2.29 7.89
CA PHE A 133 1.93 1.33 8.80
C PHE A 133 1.12 1.28 10.10
N LYS A 134 1.23 0.18 10.84
CA LYS A 134 0.74 0.18 12.21
C LYS A 134 1.60 1.13 13.04
N TYR A 135 0.93 1.91 13.89
CA TYR A 135 1.60 2.91 14.73
C TYR A 135 2.41 2.23 15.82
N GLY A 136 3.70 2.48 15.88
CA GLY A 136 4.61 1.89 16.85
C GLY A 136 6.06 1.94 16.38
N LYS A 137 6.89 1.07 16.94
CA LYS A 137 8.32 0.98 16.60
C LYS A 137 8.78 -0.47 16.47
N GLY A 138 9.63 -0.70 15.47
CA GLY A 138 10.34 -1.95 15.29
C GLY A 138 9.51 -3.07 14.67
N GLU A 139 10.06 -4.27 14.68
CA GLU A 139 9.45 -5.44 14.08
C GLU A 139 8.82 -6.33 15.14
N ARG A 140 7.69 -6.94 14.79
CA ARG A 140 7.02 -7.94 15.61
C ARG A 140 6.35 -9.01 14.76
N GLU A 141 6.08 -10.16 15.36
CA GLU A 141 5.28 -11.23 14.76
C GLU A 141 3.99 -11.43 15.54
N VAL A 142 2.88 -11.49 14.83
CA VAL A 142 1.55 -11.74 15.39
C VAL A 142 0.78 -12.65 14.45
N ASP A 143 0.27 -13.76 14.96
CA ASP A 143 -0.53 -14.74 14.20
C ASP A 143 0.15 -15.19 12.89
N GLY A 144 1.46 -15.45 12.94
CA GLY A 144 2.23 -15.89 11.77
C GLY A 144 2.48 -14.79 10.72
N ARG A 145 2.24 -13.52 11.06
CA ARG A 145 2.56 -12.37 10.21
C ARG A 145 3.64 -11.51 10.85
N ARG A 146 4.57 -11.06 10.04
CA ARG A 146 5.52 -10.01 10.41
C ARG A 146 4.87 -8.65 10.21
N PHE A 147 5.18 -7.75 11.13
CA PHE A 147 4.83 -6.34 11.05
C PHE A 147 6.06 -5.50 11.35
N THR A 148 6.34 -4.54 10.49
CA THR A 148 7.25 -3.43 10.75
C THR A 148 6.38 -2.24 11.11
N ASP A 149 6.33 -1.91 12.41
CA ASP A 149 5.56 -0.79 12.92
C ASP A 149 6.37 0.50 12.80
N MET A 150 5.70 1.64 12.55
CA MET A 150 6.36 2.94 12.41
C MET A 150 5.65 4.02 13.20
N ASP A 151 6.45 4.94 13.74
CA ASP A 151 6.03 6.27 14.16
C ASP A 151 6.54 7.32 13.16
N GLU A 152 6.20 8.59 13.40
CA GLU A 152 6.56 9.71 12.53
C GLU A 152 8.08 9.79 12.29
N THR A 153 8.87 9.65 13.37
CA THR A 153 10.33 9.71 13.29
C THR A 153 10.93 8.56 12.46
N SER A 154 10.36 7.35 12.60
CA SER A 154 10.81 6.18 11.84
C SER A 154 10.47 6.32 10.35
N LEU A 155 9.30 6.89 10.04
CA LEU A 155 8.89 7.17 8.67
C LEU A 155 9.77 8.26 8.04
N GLU A 156 10.03 9.35 8.75
CA GLU A 156 10.93 10.43 8.31
C GLU A 156 12.35 9.91 8.04
N LYS A 157 12.86 9.06 8.92
CA LYS A 157 14.18 8.43 8.72
C LYS A 157 14.22 7.56 7.48
N LEU A 158 13.17 6.74 7.24
CA LEU A 158 13.10 5.84 6.10
C LEU A 158 13.12 6.61 4.78
N PHE A 159 12.33 7.66 4.66
CA PHE A 159 12.25 8.47 3.44
C PHE A 159 13.39 9.49 3.31
N GLY A 160 13.98 9.92 4.42
CA GLY A 160 15.16 10.81 4.41
C GLY A 160 16.41 10.21 3.75
N GLU A 161 16.39 8.93 3.40
CA GLU A 161 17.43 8.27 2.61
C GLU A 161 17.15 8.31 1.08
N ILE A 162 16.05 8.94 0.65
CA ILE A 162 15.62 9.02 -0.76
C ILE A 162 15.43 10.50 -1.11
N ASP A 163 16.46 11.12 -1.66
CA ASP A 163 16.55 12.58 -1.88
C ASP A 163 15.39 13.15 -2.73
N GLU A 164 14.83 12.32 -3.63
CA GLU A 164 13.74 12.72 -4.53
C GLU A 164 12.33 12.59 -3.94
N ILE A 165 12.20 12.15 -2.68
CA ILE A 165 10.90 11.95 -2.04
C ILE A 165 10.75 12.88 -0.84
N GLU A 166 9.69 13.67 -0.82
CA GLU A 166 9.32 14.55 0.27
C GLU A 166 8.04 14.04 0.97
N ILE A 167 8.03 14.02 2.30
CA ILE A 167 6.81 13.75 3.08
C ILE A 167 6.02 15.06 3.16
N ILE A 168 4.92 15.16 2.40
CA ILE A 168 4.08 16.36 2.40
C ILE A 168 3.02 16.36 3.50
N LYS A 169 2.70 15.19 4.04
CA LYS A 169 1.77 15.03 5.17
C LYS A 169 1.97 13.68 5.86
N GLN A 170 1.89 13.68 7.17
CA GLN A 170 1.72 12.46 7.96
C GLN A 170 0.65 12.66 9.04
N TRP A 171 -0.10 11.61 9.35
CA TRP A 171 -1.18 11.67 10.33
C TRP A 171 -1.51 10.29 10.89
N VAL A 172 -2.11 10.28 12.07
CA VAL A 172 -2.50 9.07 12.79
C VAL A 172 -4.01 8.88 12.70
N THR A 173 -4.43 7.64 12.43
CA THR A 173 -5.85 7.25 12.36
C THR A 173 -6.12 6.00 13.19
N LYS A 174 -7.38 5.82 13.59
CA LYS A 174 -7.85 4.53 14.13
C LYS A 174 -8.19 3.57 13.01
N ASP A 175 -8.12 2.27 13.30
CA ASP A 175 -8.58 1.25 12.36
C ASP A 175 -10.05 1.50 11.97
N ARG A 176 -10.35 1.33 10.70
CA ARG A 176 -11.70 1.57 10.18
C ARG A 176 -12.63 0.37 10.32
N ARG A 177 -12.07 -0.77 10.68
CA ARG A 177 -12.87 -1.96 11.01
C ARG A 177 -13.44 -1.81 12.41
N PRO A 178 -14.77 -2.04 12.61
CA PRO A 178 -15.46 -1.77 13.88
C PRO A 178 -14.87 -2.50 15.09
N ASP A 179 -14.35 -3.71 14.85
CA ASP A 179 -13.89 -4.62 15.92
C ASP A 179 -12.37 -4.51 16.18
N LYS A 180 -11.69 -3.51 15.60
CA LYS A 180 -10.24 -3.32 15.74
C LYS A 180 -9.93 -2.01 16.47
N ALA A 181 -9.05 -2.12 17.47
CA ALA A 181 -8.56 -0.97 18.24
C ALA A 181 -7.17 -0.49 17.77
N GLU A 182 -6.73 -0.95 16.62
CA GLU A 182 -5.40 -0.63 16.10
C GLU A 182 -5.31 0.84 15.66
N VAL A 183 -4.11 1.39 15.79
CA VAL A 183 -3.78 2.75 15.37
C VAL A 183 -2.84 2.66 14.17
N TRP A 184 -3.03 3.54 13.20
CA TRP A 184 -2.29 3.56 11.96
C TRP A 184 -1.60 4.89 11.75
N LEU A 185 -0.34 4.86 11.33
CA LEU A 185 0.36 6.00 10.76
C LEU A 185 0.13 5.99 9.25
N SER A 186 -0.32 7.09 8.71
CA SER A 186 -0.44 7.34 7.27
C SER A 186 0.54 8.42 6.85
N GLY A 187 1.16 8.24 5.69
CA GLY A 187 2.03 9.21 5.04
C GLY A 187 1.58 9.50 3.61
N MET A 188 1.63 10.77 3.24
CA MET A 188 1.49 11.24 1.86
C MET A 188 2.83 11.82 1.42
N LEU A 189 3.33 11.36 0.31
CA LEU A 189 4.65 11.64 -0.22
C LEU A 189 4.53 12.25 -1.62
N LEU A 190 5.51 13.05 -1.99
CA LEU A 190 5.64 13.68 -3.31
C LEU A 190 7.02 13.36 -3.87
N LYS A 191 7.11 12.95 -5.13
CA LYS A 191 8.38 12.90 -5.86
C LYS A 191 8.68 14.28 -6.44
N ILE A 192 9.78 14.89 -5.99
CA ILE A 192 10.27 16.21 -6.44
C ILE A 192 11.22 16.09 -7.62
#